data_291d5e9a472012d012429689ae411ab3
#
_entry.id   291d5e9a472012d012429689ae411ab3
#
_cell.length_a   1.000
_cell.length_b   1.000
_cell.length_c   1.000
_cell.angle_alpha   90.00
_cell.angle_beta   90.00
_cell.angle_gamma   90.00
#
_symmetry.space_group_name_H-M   'P 1'
#
loop_
_entity.id
_entity.type
_entity.pdbx_description
1 polymer ?
#
loop_
_entity_poly.entity_id
_entity_poly.type
_entity_poly.pdbx_seq_one_letter_code
_entity_poly.pdbx_strand_id
1 'polypeptide(L)'
;MRIILRLKLAVCCFVVLALPFRIQGQETVNPGTVLPDDSVALENQVRNSKFNTVLPQVMRDNEIDMWIHVMRPWTPDPLNFEFGSDMGIFIFTDRGEDRIERAIFAGHVSDRNAYNIISRPRVQLPTFVDGVITEQPGGDETDYLKFRFDGVREFVAERDPDRIGVNYAEALGLSAASEHAPLTDGLSHTDYTLLLNALGDKYAKRVVSAEHLILDYLAGRVPEEIELYRQFGLITADSLDREFGKVVPGVTSLSDLEGNVFRRNPDGVEFHAQDREPYILQPGDVFTILHGAGNRIFSSDLGGNAYLLREGETEAPPEIQNVWRAALETRQILLANIVAGRTAGQTLDLLIQKIEAAGYHYNPVDQYDSTADPDLTQVHLDVHAVGRSGLVAPRISPLGSDWEREMTIPVLHTFTFEYMIHMPVPAWGPGKHIYIAFHDGAVVTEDGVIIPYPPDPGIRLIR
;
A
#
# COMPACT_ATOMS: atom_id res chain seq x y z
N MET A 1 -37.18 -41.86 -25.30
CA MET A 1 -36.42 -40.88 -26.08
C MET A 1 -36.26 -39.66 -25.16
N ARG A 2 -35.20 -39.62 -24.38
CA ARG A 2 -34.91 -38.53 -23.42
C ARG A 2 -33.86 -37.62 -24.03
N ILE A 3 -34.23 -36.38 -24.34
CA ILE A 3 -33.35 -35.33 -24.83
C ILE A 3 -32.72 -34.70 -23.60
N ILE A 4 -31.40 -34.89 -23.44
CA ILE A 4 -30.60 -34.21 -22.41
C ILE A 4 -30.05 -32.94 -23.02
N LEU A 5 -30.59 -31.80 -22.58
CA LEU A 5 -30.12 -30.47 -22.91
C LEU A 5 -28.87 -30.20 -22.05
N ARG A 6 -27.68 -30.21 -22.64
CA ARG A 6 -26.45 -29.80 -21.98
C ARG A 6 -26.33 -28.27 -22.04
N LEU A 7 -26.58 -27.64 -20.91
CA LEU A 7 -26.27 -26.22 -20.69
C LEU A 7 -24.76 -26.14 -20.54
N LYS A 8 -24.06 -25.52 -21.50
CA LYS A 8 -22.66 -25.14 -21.34
C LYS A 8 -22.61 -23.86 -20.55
N LEU A 9 -22.22 -23.96 -19.27
CA LEU A 9 -21.80 -22.81 -18.45
C LEU A 9 -20.45 -22.37 -19.00
N ALA A 10 -20.41 -21.24 -19.68
CA ALA A 10 -19.16 -20.56 -19.99
C ALA A 10 -18.75 -19.78 -18.72
N VAL A 11 -17.84 -20.35 -17.96
CA VAL A 11 -17.13 -19.62 -16.91
C VAL A 11 -16.13 -18.72 -17.61
N CYS A 12 -16.46 -17.45 -17.79
CA CYS A 12 -15.47 -16.42 -18.09
C CYS A 12 -14.65 -16.19 -16.81
N CYS A 13 -13.51 -16.87 -16.69
CA CYS A 13 -12.47 -16.45 -15.78
C CYS A 13 -11.89 -15.13 -16.31
N PHE A 14 -12.33 -14.02 -15.78
CA PHE A 14 -11.56 -12.79 -15.85
C PHE A 14 -10.34 -13.00 -14.93
N VAL A 15 -9.22 -13.39 -15.54
CA VAL A 15 -7.92 -13.24 -14.91
C VAL A 15 -7.63 -11.75 -14.97
N VAL A 16 -7.95 -11.03 -13.92
CA VAL A 16 -7.34 -9.72 -13.65
C VAL A 16 -5.88 -10.05 -13.39
N LEU A 17 -5.05 -9.91 -14.41
CA LEU A 17 -3.60 -9.87 -14.27
C LEU A 17 -3.30 -8.60 -13.45
N ALA A 18 -3.23 -8.72 -12.14
CA ALA A 18 -2.52 -7.78 -11.32
C ALA A 18 -1.05 -7.82 -11.79
N LEU A 19 -0.72 -6.94 -12.72
CA LEU A 19 0.67 -6.65 -13.03
C LEU A 19 1.29 -6.11 -11.73
N PRO A 20 2.37 -6.73 -11.21
CA PRO A 20 3.08 -6.11 -10.12
C PRO A 20 3.43 -4.70 -10.58
N PHE A 21 3.00 -3.71 -9.85
CA PHE A 21 3.38 -2.32 -10.04
C PHE A 21 4.90 -2.29 -9.87
N ARG A 22 5.63 -2.58 -10.94
CA ARG A 22 7.03 -2.20 -11.01
C ARG A 22 6.99 -0.69 -11.08
N ILE A 23 7.43 -0.05 -10.00
CA ILE A 23 7.91 1.33 -10.05
C ILE A 23 9.05 1.32 -11.07
N GLN A 24 8.70 1.44 -12.33
CA GLN A 24 9.60 1.57 -13.46
C GLN A 24 9.61 3.04 -13.81
N GLY A 25 10.07 3.83 -12.84
CA GLY A 25 10.29 5.25 -12.98
C GLY A 25 11.70 5.56 -12.50
N GLN A 26 12.71 5.24 -13.32
CA GLN A 26 13.85 6.15 -13.38
C GLN A 26 13.36 7.36 -14.19
N GLU A 27 12.61 8.22 -13.51
CA GLU A 27 12.14 9.48 -14.05
C GLU A 27 13.32 10.35 -14.42
N THR A 28 13.22 10.97 -15.56
CA THR A 28 13.98 12.17 -15.88
C THR A 28 13.40 13.31 -15.02
N VAL A 29 13.80 13.34 -13.74
CA VAL A 29 13.45 14.43 -12.83
C VAL A 29 13.91 15.73 -13.47
N ASN A 30 13.00 16.71 -13.55
CA ASN A 30 13.31 18.05 -14.00
C ASN A 30 14.53 18.57 -13.21
N PRO A 31 15.58 19.11 -13.86
CA PRO A 31 16.80 19.58 -13.19
C PRO A 31 16.61 20.59 -12.04
N GLY A 32 15.39 21.07 -11.84
CA GLY A 32 15.02 21.96 -10.74
C GLY A 32 14.28 21.30 -9.57
N THR A 33 13.90 20.03 -9.67
CA THR A 33 13.15 19.35 -8.60
C THR A 33 14.12 18.60 -7.71
N VAL A 34 14.25 19.03 -6.45
CA VAL A 34 15.06 18.33 -5.44
C VAL A 34 14.21 17.20 -4.86
N LEU A 35 14.60 15.95 -5.16
CA LEU A 35 13.96 14.78 -4.52
C LEU A 35 14.26 14.79 -3.02
N PRO A 36 13.31 14.33 -2.19
CA PRO A 36 13.56 14.08 -0.77
C PRO A 36 14.78 13.16 -0.57
N ASP A 37 15.49 13.40 0.53
CA ASP A 37 16.62 12.57 0.92
C ASP A 37 16.20 11.10 1.03
N ASP A 38 16.95 10.20 0.40
CA ASP A 38 16.81 8.74 0.49
C ASP A 38 18.06 8.06 1.05
N SER A 39 18.87 8.85 1.79
CA SER A 39 20.10 8.37 2.39
C SER A 39 19.86 7.25 3.41
N VAL A 40 20.90 6.44 3.60
CA VAL A 40 20.94 5.43 4.68
C VAL A 40 20.76 6.09 6.06
N ALA A 41 21.16 7.35 6.22
CA ALA A 41 20.98 8.10 7.45
C ALA A 41 19.48 8.34 7.76
N LEU A 42 18.71 8.78 6.77
CA LEU A 42 17.26 8.97 6.91
C LEU A 42 16.53 7.64 7.09
N GLU A 43 16.94 6.58 6.38
CA GLU A 43 16.40 5.23 6.62
C GLU A 43 16.59 4.78 8.06
N ASN A 44 17.78 4.99 8.60
CA ASN A 44 18.09 4.64 9.99
C ASN A 44 17.29 5.51 10.98
N GLN A 45 17.08 6.79 10.66
CA GLN A 45 16.22 7.67 11.46
C GLN A 45 14.78 7.16 11.51
N VAL A 46 14.16 6.91 10.35
CA VAL A 46 12.79 6.34 10.26
C VAL A 46 12.70 5.03 11.04
N ARG A 47 13.66 4.11 10.84
CA ARG A 47 13.72 2.83 11.55
C ARG A 47 13.76 3.01 13.07
N ASN A 48 14.64 3.88 13.56
CA ASN A 48 14.77 4.14 14.99
C ASN A 48 13.52 4.80 15.57
N SER A 49 12.89 5.72 14.83
CA SER A 49 11.61 6.31 15.21
C SER A 49 10.52 5.24 15.33
N LYS A 50 10.37 4.35 14.33
CA LYS A 50 9.41 3.23 14.38
C LYS A 50 9.70 2.26 15.53
N PHE A 51 10.96 1.93 15.78
CA PHE A 51 11.33 1.06 16.90
C PHE A 51 11.03 1.67 18.27
N ASN A 52 11.02 2.98 18.38
CA ASN A 52 10.78 3.66 19.64
C ASN A 52 9.31 4.02 19.87
N THR A 53 8.49 4.13 18.82
CA THR A 53 7.10 4.58 18.93
C THR A 53 6.09 3.52 18.46
N VAL A 54 6.26 2.97 17.26
CA VAL A 54 5.32 2.01 16.67
C VAL A 54 5.48 0.62 17.31
N LEU A 55 6.72 0.13 17.38
CA LEU A 55 6.98 -1.24 17.84
C LEU A 55 6.48 -1.55 19.26
N PRO A 56 6.68 -0.69 20.27
CA PRO A 56 6.15 -0.95 21.62
C PRO A 56 4.62 -1.05 21.62
N GLN A 57 3.96 -0.18 20.88
CA GLN A 57 2.50 -0.14 20.81
C GLN A 57 1.94 -1.42 20.17
N VAL A 58 2.44 -1.78 18.97
CA VAL A 58 1.91 -2.96 18.25
C VAL A 58 2.22 -4.26 18.96
N MET A 59 3.35 -4.37 19.67
CA MET A 59 3.63 -5.55 20.50
C MET A 59 2.60 -5.71 21.62
N ARG A 60 2.23 -4.62 22.29
CA ARG A 60 1.23 -4.64 23.38
C ARG A 60 -0.18 -4.83 22.89
N ASP A 61 -0.56 -4.18 21.79
CA ASP A 61 -1.91 -4.32 21.21
C ASP A 61 -2.17 -5.76 20.77
N ASN A 62 -1.11 -6.48 20.34
CA ASN A 62 -1.17 -7.89 19.98
C ASN A 62 -0.85 -8.84 21.14
N GLU A 63 -0.64 -8.34 22.36
CA GLU A 63 -0.31 -9.12 23.55
C GLU A 63 0.94 -10.01 23.34
N ILE A 64 1.98 -9.52 22.68
CA ILE A 64 3.22 -10.25 22.39
C ILE A 64 4.36 -9.66 23.22
N ASP A 65 4.88 -10.47 24.17
CA ASP A 65 6.00 -10.07 25.03
C ASP A 65 7.34 -10.15 24.30
N MET A 66 7.45 -11.11 23.37
CA MET A 66 8.64 -11.30 22.56
C MET A 66 8.24 -11.62 21.11
N TRP A 67 8.82 -10.87 20.16
CA TRP A 67 8.68 -11.14 18.75
C TRP A 67 9.97 -11.69 18.18
N ILE A 68 9.95 -12.93 17.67
CA ILE A 68 11.06 -13.57 16.96
C ILE A 68 10.74 -13.56 15.48
N HIS A 69 11.46 -12.73 14.73
CA HIS A 69 11.31 -12.62 13.28
C HIS A 69 12.52 -13.23 12.59
N VAL A 70 12.28 -14.23 11.76
CA VAL A 70 13.33 -14.97 11.06
C VAL A 70 13.36 -14.57 9.61
N MET A 71 14.40 -13.87 9.18
CA MET A 71 14.68 -13.56 7.80
C MET A 71 15.61 -14.59 7.18
N ARG A 72 15.19 -15.16 6.08
CA ARG A 72 15.96 -16.19 5.36
C ARG A 72 16.85 -15.53 4.31
N PRO A 73 18.12 -15.97 4.19
CA PRO A 73 18.97 -15.49 3.10
C PRO A 73 18.32 -15.72 1.74
N TRP A 74 18.50 -14.77 0.83
CA TRP A 74 18.01 -14.84 -0.56
C TRP A 74 16.49 -15.04 -0.72
N THR A 75 15.74 -14.82 0.34
CA THR A 75 14.27 -14.85 0.31
C THR A 75 13.77 -13.43 0.58
N PRO A 76 12.96 -12.84 -0.30
CA PRO A 76 12.36 -11.54 -0.01
C PRO A 76 11.56 -11.58 1.30
N ASP A 77 11.75 -10.55 2.12
CA ASP A 77 11.02 -10.38 3.36
C ASP A 77 10.48 -8.94 3.41
N PRO A 78 9.20 -8.72 3.73
CA PRO A 78 8.59 -7.39 3.73
C PRO A 78 9.24 -6.43 4.73
N LEU A 79 9.86 -6.97 5.78
CA LEU A 79 10.52 -6.21 6.83
C LEU A 79 12.03 -6.01 6.60
N ASN A 80 12.58 -6.45 5.48
CA ASN A 80 14.01 -6.31 5.21
C ASN A 80 14.48 -4.85 5.31
N PHE A 81 13.69 -3.94 4.78
CA PHE A 81 13.94 -2.51 4.81
C PHE A 81 13.69 -1.93 6.22
N GLU A 82 12.59 -2.36 6.87
CA GLU A 82 12.23 -1.94 8.23
C GLU A 82 13.32 -2.31 9.24
N PHE A 83 13.96 -3.46 9.07
CA PHE A 83 15.01 -3.95 9.98
C PHE A 83 16.43 -3.61 9.49
N GLY A 84 16.56 -3.16 8.23
CA GLY A 84 17.87 -2.83 7.65
C GLY A 84 18.74 -4.05 7.41
N SER A 85 18.13 -5.18 7.05
CA SER A 85 18.81 -6.45 6.80
C SER A 85 18.02 -7.33 5.85
N ASP A 86 18.70 -8.21 5.16
CA ASP A 86 18.14 -9.25 4.30
C ASP A 86 18.24 -10.66 4.89
N MET A 87 18.80 -10.78 6.11
CA MET A 87 18.96 -12.08 6.78
C MET A 87 19.19 -11.92 8.29
N GLY A 88 18.76 -12.91 9.05
CA GLY A 88 19.02 -13.00 10.49
C GLY A 88 17.81 -13.42 11.30
N ILE A 89 18.03 -13.54 12.60
CA ILE A 89 16.97 -13.79 13.58
C ILE A 89 16.90 -12.54 14.45
N PHE A 90 15.83 -11.81 14.33
CA PHE A 90 15.56 -10.59 15.09
C PHE A 90 14.68 -10.95 16.26
N ILE A 91 15.07 -10.53 17.45
CA ILE A 91 14.30 -10.76 18.67
C ILE A 91 14.04 -9.43 19.34
N PHE A 92 12.78 -9.05 19.39
CA PHE A 92 12.28 -7.87 20.09
C PHE A 92 11.60 -8.32 21.38
N THR A 93 12.00 -7.74 22.51
CA THR A 93 11.42 -8.09 23.81
C THR A 93 10.89 -6.84 24.50
N ASP A 94 9.61 -6.83 24.86
CA ASP A 94 9.03 -5.75 25.66
C ASP A 94 9.60 -5.81 27.09
N ARG A 95 10.27 -4.73 27.50
CA ARG A 95 10.86 -4.60 28.83
C ARG A 95 10.06 -3.64 29.71
N GLY A 96 8.86 -3.26 29.27
CA GLY A 96 8.04 -2.23 29.91
C GLY A 96 8.55 -0.81 29.66
N GLU A 97 7.76 0.20 30.07
CA GLU A 97 8.10 1.62 29.98
C GLU A 97 8.54 2.07 28.58
N ASP A 98 7.85 1.57 27.52
CA ASP A 98 8.13 1.83 26.10
C ASP A 98 9.53 1.41 25.62
N ARG A 99 10.18 0.55 26.38
CA ARG A 99 11.52 0.04 26.08
C ARG A 99 11.46 -1.34 25.45
N ILE A 100 11.76 -1.43 24.16
CA ILE A 100 11.93 -2.70 23.43
C ILE A 100 13.43 -3.03 23.35
N GLU A 101 13.82 -4.16 23.94
CA GLU A 101 15.15 -4.75 23.72
C GLU A 101 15.19 -5.35 22.31
N ARG A 102 16.24 -5.03 21.55
CA ARG A 102 16.41 -5.42 20.15
C ARG A 102 17.69 -6.23 20.00
N ALA A 103 17.56 -7.52 19.74
CA ALA A 103 18.68 -8.42 19.55
C ALA A 103 18.69 -9.01 18.15
N ILE A 104 19.89 -9.30 17.63
CA ILE A 104 20.07 -10.02 16.37
C ILE A 104 21.01 -11.19 16.53
N PHE A 105 20.59 -12.36 16.00
CA PHE A 105 21.36 -13.58 15.92
C PHE A 105 21.60 -13.93 14.46
N ALA A 106 22.78 -14.49 14.16
CA ALA A 106 23.13 -15.03 12.85
C ALA A 106 22.82 -14.10 11.66
N GLY A 107 22.90 -12.78 11.86
CA GLY A 107 22.56 -11.77 10.87
C GLY A 107 23.55 -10.61 10.81
N HIS A 108 23.29 -9.70 9.88
CA HIS A 108 23.95 -8.40 9.79
C HIS A 108 22.90 -7.32 9.57
N VAL A 109 23.21 -6.09 9.92
CA VAL A 109 22.32 -4.93 9.81
C VAL A 109 23.06 -3.72 9.30
N SER A 110 22.35 -2.87 8.57
CA SER A 110 22.91 -1.58 8.09
C SER A 110 23.13 -0.59 9.23
N ASP A 111 22.27 -0.59 10.26
CA ASP A 111 22.42 0.20 11.48
C ASP A 111 22.79 -0.70 12.67
N ARG A 112 24.08 -0.80 12.95
CA ARG A 112 24.57 -1.62 14.06
C ARG A 112 24.23 -1.06 15.44
N ASN A 113 23.90 0.22 15.54
CA ASN A 113 23.57 0.86 16.81
C ASN A 113 22.10 0.60 17.21
N ALA A 114 21.26 0.22 16.25
CA ALA A 114 19.87 -0.11 16.49
C ALA A 114 19.69 -1.43 17.26
N TYR A 115 20.71 -2.30 17.31
CA TYR A 115 20.61 -3.65 17.83
C TYR A 115 21.72 -4.05 18.77
N ASN A 116 21.40 -4.96 19.72
CA ASN A 116 22.37 -5.77 20.43
C ASN A 116 22.72 -6.99 19.55
N ILE A 117 23.94 -7.00 19.01
CA ILE A 117 24.42 -8.10 18.13
C ILE A 117 24.95 -9.22 19.01
N ILE A 118 24.15 -10.30 19.16
CA ILE A 118 24.48 -11.44 20.03
C ILE A 118 25.41 -12.41 19.31
N SER A 119 25.12 -12.73 18.04
CA SER A 119 25.96 -13.59 17.23
C SER A 119 26.00 -13.14 15.78
N ARG A 120 27.06 -13.51 15.08
CA ARG A 120 27.22 -13.23 13.64
C ARG A 120 27.08 -14.52 12.85
N PRO A 121 26.69 -14.44 11.57
CA PRO A 121 26.75 -15.57 10.69
C PRO A 121 28.15 -16.17 10.70
N ARG A 122 28.27 -17.47 10.85
CA ARG A 122 29.55 -18.20 10.70
C ARG A 122 29.85 -18.44 9.22
N VAL A 123 29.91 -17.36 8.44
CA VAL A 123 30.26 -17.42 7.02
C VAL A 123 31.75 -17.06 6.91
N GLN A 124 32.57 -18.00 6.48
CA GLN A 124 33.91 -17.69 6.03
C GLN A 124 33.79 -17.07 4.62
N LEU A 125 34.19 -15.82 4.50
CA LEU A 125 34.27 -15.17 3.17
C LEU A 125 35.47 -15.73 2.40
N PRO A 126 35.39 -15.89 1.07
CA PRO A 126 36.52 -16.27 0.26
C PRO A 126 37.65 -15.28 0.43
N THR A 127 38.86 -15.77 0.55
CA THR A 127 40.06 -14.93 0.59
C THR A 127 40.48 -14.60 -0.84
N PHE A 128 40.56 -13.31 -1.15
CA PHE A 128 41.02 -12.80 -2.44
C PHE A 128 42.45 -12.27 -2.30
N VAL A 129 43.35 -12.73 -3.12
CA VAL A 129 44.68 -12.13 -3.32
C VAL A 129 44.80 -11.77 -4.80
N ASP A 130 45.05 -10.51 -5.08
CA ASP A 130 45.18 -9.96 -6.43
C ASP A 130 43.99 -10.27 -7.36
N GLY A 131 42.76 -10.30 -6.80
CA GLY A 131 41.53 -10.62 -7.54
C GLY A 131 41.31 -12.10 -7.81
N VAL A 132 42.18 -12.98 -7.31
CA VAL A 132 42.04 -14.43 -7.43
C VAL A 132 41.59 -15.01 -6.08
N ILE A 133 40.59 -15.91 -6.11
CA ILE A 133 40.17 -16.66 -4.95
C ILE A 133 41.29 -17.64 -4.59
N THR A 134 41.98 -17.38 -3.48
CA THR A 134 43.07 -18.22 -2.99
C THR A 134 42.61 -19.27 -1.98
N GLU A 135 41.53 -18.98 -1.29
CA GLU A 135 40.84 -19.97 -0.42
C GLU A 135 39.34 -19.83 -0.69
N GLN A 136 38.74 -20.91 -1.18
CA GLN A 136 37.30 -21.05 -1.02
C GLN A 136 37.05 -21.51 0.41
N PRO A 137 36.07 -20.86 1.09
CA PRO A 137 35.67 -21.39 2.40
C PRO A 137 35.25 -22.84 2.19
N GLY A 138 35.94 -23.74 2.83
CA GLY A 138 35.50 -25.14 2.95
C GLY A 138 34.29 -25.26 3.90
N GLY A 139 33.66 -24.16 4.23
CA GLY A 139 32.44 -24.06 5.00
C GLY A 139 31.28 -24.44 4.11
N ASP A 140 30.69 -25.55 4.41
CA ASP A 140 29.38 -25.94 3.91
C ASP A 140 28.40 -24.78 4.15
N GLU A 141 27.68 -24.32 3.13
CA GLU A 141 26.55 -23.37 3.29
C GLU A 141 25.57 -23.85 4.36
N THR A 142 25.59 -25.14 4.64
CA THR A 142 24.89 -25.81 5.74
C THR A 142 25.31 -25.35 7.12
N ASP A 143 26.52 -24.81 7.33
CA ASP A 143 26.96 -24.39 8.67
C ASP A 143 26.15 -23.17 9.16
N TYR A 144 25.77 -22.25 8.27
CA TYR A 144 24.86 -21.17 8.63
C TYR A 144 23.49 -21.71 9.08
N LEU A 145 22.91 -22.62 8.32
CA LEU A 145 21.61 -23.21 8.65
C LEU A 145 21.69 -24.10 9.89
N LYS A 146 22.81 -24.77 10.09
CA LYS A 146 23.01 -25.72 11.21
C LYS A 146 23.09 -25.03 12.57
N PHE A 147 23.73 -23.88 12.66
CA PHE A 147 23.93 -23.12 13.89
C PHE A 147 23.08 -21.84 14.01
N ARG A 148 22.06 -21.74 13.16
CA ARG A 148 21.27 -20.54 13.02
C ARG A 148 20.57 -20.10 14.31
N PHE A 149 20.12 -21.06 15.13
CA PHE A 149 19.40 -20.81 16.37
C PHE A 149 20.26 -20.97 17.63
N ASP A 150 21.57 -21.04 17.48
CA ASP A 150 22.48 -21.13 18.63
C ASP A 150 22.34 -19.92 19.55
N GLY A 151 22.16 -20.18 20.86
CA GLY A 151 22.00 -19.13 21.87
C GLY A 151 20.62 -18.53 21.99
N VAL A 152 19.69 -18.84 21.07
CA VAL A 152 18.31 -18.32 21.12
C VAL A 152 17.58 -18.81 22.37
N ARG A 153 17.75 -20.08 22.73
CA ARG A 153 17.10 -20.69 23.90
C ARG A 153 17.49 -19.98 25.20
N GLU A 154 18.78 -19.80 25.40
CA GLU A 154 19.33 -19.15 26.60
C GLU A 154 18.85 -17.71 26.69
N PHE A 155 18.84 -17.01 25.55
CA PHE A 155 18.33 -15.64 25.46
C PHE A 155 16.85 -15.52 25.82
N VAL A 156 16.02 -16.42 25.31
CA VAL A 156 14.58 -16.49 25.62
C VAL A 156 14.37 -16.89 27.08
N ALA A 157 15.13 -17.91 27.58
CA ALA A 157 14.98 -18.38 28.94
C ALA A 157 15.34 -17.31 30.00
N GLU A 158 16.30 -16.47 29.73
CA GLU A 158 16.69 -15.36 30.60
C GLU A 158 15.58 -14.29 30.75
N ARG A 159 14.71 -14.18 29.72
CA ARG A 159 13.63 -13.19 29.65
C ARG A 159 12.27 -13.75 30.02
N ASP A 160 12.11 -15.05 29.93
CA ASP A 160 10.92 -15.86 30.24
C ASP A 160 9.59 -15.26 29.73
N PRO A 161 9.45 -14.93 28.42
CA PRO A 161 8.25 -14.34 27.88
C PRO A 161 7.06 -15.30 27.99
N ASP A 162 5.87 -14.80 28.26
CA ASP A 162 4.64 -15.59 28.31
C ASP A 162 4.09 -15.88 26.91
N ARG A 163 4.26 -14.95 25.95
CA ARG A 163 3.76 -15.08 24.57
C ARG A 163 4.82 -14.65 23.56
N ILE A 164 5.13 -15.56 22.63
CA ILE A 164 6.21 -15.40 21.63
C ILE A 164 5.58 -15.36 20.24
N GLY A 165 5.56 -14.18 19.62
CA GLY A 165 5.12 -14.02 18.22
C GLY A 165 6.22 -14.48 17.25
N VAL A 166 5.85 -15.21 16.21
CA VAL A 166 6.80 -15.71 15.18
C VAL A 166 6.17 -15.49 13.80
N ASN A 167 6.99 -15.15 12.79
CA ASN A 167 6.55 -14.81 11.45
C ASN A 167 6.12 -16.02 10.59
N TYR A 168 5.01 -16.63 10.97
CA TYR A 168 4.28 -17.60 10.15
C TYR A 168 2.82 -17.20 10.06
N ALA A 169 2.16 -17.54 8.95
CA ALA A 169 0.76 -17.30 8.77
C ALA A 169 -0.10 -18.42 9.38
N GLU A 170 -1.17 -18.06 10.05
CA GLU A 170 -2.13 -19.00 10.64
C GLU A 170 -3.53 -18.82 10.04
N ALA A 171 -4.12 -17.63 10.17
CA ALA A 171 -5.44 -17.34 9.66
C ALA A 171 -5.40 -16.54 8.35
N LEU A 172 -4.58 -15.51 8.29
CA LEU A 172 -4.54 -14.57 7.16
C LEU A 172 -3.92 -15.20 5.92
N GLY A 173 -2.89 -16.03 6.08
CA GLY A 173 -2.19 -16.70 4.97
C GLY A 173 -3.01 -17.77 4.27
N LEU A 174 -4.11 -18.23 4.85
CA LEU A 174 -4.99 -19.24 4.27
C LEU A 174 -6.09 -18.65 3.37
N SER A 175 -6.24 -17.35 3.35
CA SER A 175 -7.19 -16.68 2.45
C SER A 175 -6.63 -16.62 1.03
N ALA A 176 -7.17 -17.41 0.13
CA ALA A 176 -6.83 -17.36 -1.30
C ALA A 176 -7.16 -16.02 -1.98
N ALA A 177 -7.94 -15.16 -1.32
CA ALA A 177 -8.31 -13.84 -1.79
C ALA A 177 -7.33 -12.74 -1.36
N SER A 178 -6.37 -13.04 -0.46
CA SER A 178 -5.43 -12.05 0.05
C SER A 178 -4.15 -12.05 -0.78
N GLU A 179 -3.95 -11.02 -1.58
CA GLU A 179 -2.69 -10.77 -2.31
C GLU A 179 -1.52 -10.50 -1.34
N HIS A 180 -1.81 -10.17 -0.09
CA HIS A 180 -0.85 -9.77 0.93
C HIS A 180 -0.55 -10.85 1.98
N ALA A 181 -1.17 -12.02 1.88
CA ALA A 181 -0.88 -13.16 2.75
C ALA A 181 0.62 -13.47 2.85
N PRO A 182 1.43 -13.36 1.78
CA PRO A 182 2.88 -13.59 1.85
C PRO A 182 3.64 -12.63 2.76
N LEU A 183 3.07 -11.48 3.12
CA LEU A 183 3.75 -10.50 3.98
C LEU A 183 4.04 -11.04 5.39
N THR A 184 3.28 -12.00 5.86
CA THR A 184 3.37 -12.50 7.24
C THR A 184 3.93 -13.90 7.37
N ASP A 185 4.10 -14.64 6.25
CA ASP A 185 4.52 -16.04 6.22
C ASP A 185 5.97 -16.18 5.72
N GLY A 186 6.92 -15.68 6.51
CA GLY A 186 8.36 -15.68 6.17
C GLY A 186 9.11 -16.98 6.53
N LEU A 187 8.52 -17.87 7.35
CA LEU A 187 9.16 -19.09 7.80
C LEU A 187 8.91 -20.27 6.88
N SER A 188 9.99 -21.01 6.54
CA SER A 188 9.81 -22.36 6.01
C SER A 188 9.38 -23.33 7.12
N HIS A 189 8.74 -24.42 6.74
CA HIS A 189 8.44 -25.51 7.69
C HIS A 189 9.68 -26.01 8.43
N THR A 190 10.82 -26.09 7.74
CA THR A 190 12.10 -26.51 8.34
C THR A 190 12.57 -25.52 9.39
N ASP A 191 12.54 -24.21 9.09
CA ASP A 191 12.97 -23.17 10.04
C ASP A 191 12.06 -23.13 11.26
N TYR A 192 10.75 -23.26 11.06
CA TYR A 192 9.78 -23.34 12.15
C TYR A 192 10.08 -24.52 13.08
N THR A 193 10.31 -25.69 12.50
CA THR A 193 10.64 -26.89 13.27
C THR A 193 11.96 -26.73 14.04
N LEU A 194 12.99 -26.17 13.42
CA LEU A 194 14.28 -25.92 14.06
C LEU A 194 14.16 -24.90 15.19
N LEU A 195 13.37 -23.83 14.98
CA LEU A 195 13.11 -22.82 16.02
C LEU A 195 12.41 -23.45 17.24
N LEU A 196 11.34 -24.22 17.03
CA LEU A 196 10.62 -24.88 18.13
C LEU A 196 11.54 -25.83 18.89
N ASN A 197 12.39 -26.62 18.20
CA ASN A 197 13.38 -27.49 18.83
C ASN A 197 14.40 -26.68 19.65
N ALA A 198 14.87 -25.56 19.10
CA ALA A 198 15.80 -24.67 19.80
C ALA A 198 15.16 -24.05 21.05
N LEU A 199 13.91 -23.64 21.00
CA LEU A 199 13.18 -23.09 22.15
C LEU A 199 12.93 -24.15 23.26
N GLY A 200 12.75 -25.42 22.87
CA GLY A 200 12.40 -26.51 23.77
C GLY A 200 10.94 -26.42 24.26
N ASP A 201 10.48 -27.51 24.91
CA ASP A 201 9.06 -27.74 25.21
C ASP A 201 8.36 -26.61 25.97
N LYS A 202 9.06 -25.90 26.84
CA LYS A 202 8.47 -24.80 27.63
C LYS A 202 8.07 -23.65 26.75
N TYR A 203 9.00 -23.14 25.94
CA TYR A 203 8.78 -21.93 25.13
C TYR A 203 8.12 -22.21 23.81
N ALA A 204 8.32 -23.38 23.23
CA ALA A 204 7.62 -23.80 22.02
C ALA A 204 6.08 -23.77 22.16
N LYS A 205 5.55 -24.02 23.37
CA LYS A 205 4.12 -23.96 23.67
C LYS A 205 3.58 -22.53 23.81
N ARG A 206 4.46 -21.55 23.90
CA ARG A 206 4.12 -20.12 24.02
C ARG A 206 4.19 -19.39 22.66
N VAL A 207 4.59 -20.12 21.61
CA VAL A 207 4.68 -19.59 20.25
C VAL A 207 3.30 -19.40 19.67
N VAL A 208 3.08 -18.23 19.08
CA VAL A 208 1.87 -17.83 18.34
C VAL A 208 2.27 -17.18 17.03
N SER A 209 1.34 -17.07 16.08
CA SER A 209 1.56 -16.29 14.87
C SER A 209 1.72 -14.80 15.20
N ALA A 210 2.66 -14.14 14.54
CA ALA A 210 2.85 -12.69 14.60
C ALA A 210 2.18 -11.95 13.41
N GLU A 211 1.28 -12.60 12.66
CA GLU A 211 0.73 -12.04 11.43
C GLU A 211 0.05 -10.69 11.65
N HIS A 212 -0.77 -10.53 12.68
CA HIS A 212 -1.41 -9.25 12.99
C HIS A 212 -0.39 -8.19 13.44
N LEU A 213 0.56 -8.56 14.32
CA LEU A 213 1.62 -7.65 14.75
C LEU A 213 2.44 -7.13 13.55
N ILE A 214 2.78 -7.99 12.59
CA ILE A 214 3.53 -7.61 11.39
C ILE A 214 2.74 -6.61 10.56
N LEU A 215 1.45 -6.84 10.33
CA LEU A 215 0.59 -5.94 9.56
C LEU A 215 0.42 -4.58 10.27
N ASP A 216 0.17 -4.59 11.58
CA ASP A 216 0.05 -3.36 12.38
C ASP A 216 1.36 -2.56 12.38
N TYR A 217 2.51 -3.24 12.46
CA TYR A 217 3.82 -2.60 12.36
C TYR A 217 4.06 -1.98 10.98
N LEU A 218 3.68 -2.67 9.91
CA LEU A 218 3.78 -2.16 8.54
C LEU A 218 2.79 -1.01 8.28
N ALA A 219 1.63 -1.02 8.93
CA ALA A 219 0.63 0.06 8.81
C ALA A 219 1.01 1.32 9.62
N GLY A 220 1.80 1.17 10.68
CA GLY A 220 2.24 2.28 11.53
C GLY A 220 3.20 3.23 10.81
N ARG A 221 3.04 4.54 11.02
CA ARG A 221 3.87 5.60 10.43
C ARG A 221 4.52 6.45 11.51
N VAL A 222 5.57 7.16 11.12
CA VAL A 222 6.27 8.13 11.96
C VAL A 222 6.30 9.51 11.29
N PRO A 223 6.51 10.60 12.04
CA PRO A 223 6.48 11.96 11.48
C PRO A 223 7.42 12.18 10.30
N GLU A 224 8.56 11.50 10.26
CA GLU A 224 9.51 11.57 9.15
C GLU A 224 8.90 11.03 7.85
N GLU A 225 8.11 9.97 7.91
CA GLU A 225 7.41 9.41 6.75
C GLU A 225 6.27 10.34 6.29
N ILE A 226 5.59 11.02 7.22
CA ILE A 226 4.55 12.00 6.87
C ILE A 226 5.14 13.22 6.16
N GLU A 227 6.33 13.67 6.57
CA GLU A 227 7.02 14.76 5.87
C GLU A 227 7.46 14.33 4.46
N LEU A 228 7.95 13.11 4.29
CA LEU A 228 8.25 12.56 2.97
C LEU A 228 6.98 12.48 2.10
N TYR A 229 5.88 12.01 2.65
CA TYR A 229 4.59 11.93 1.96
C TYR A 229 4.15 13.30 1.46
N ARG A 230 4.26 14.34 2.30
CA ARG A 230 3.96 15.72 1.94
C ARG A 230 4.83 16.21 0.78
N GLN A 231 6.14 15.95 0.84
CA GLN A 231 7.08 16.37 -0.21
C GLN A 231 6.80 15.65 -1.53
N PHE A 232 6.59 14.33 -1.51
CA PHE A 232 6.23 13.58 -2.70
C PHE A 232 4.86 13.99 -3.26
N GLY A 233 3.90 14.33 -2.42
CA GLY A 233 2.62 14.90 -2.85
C GLY A 233 2.80 16.19 -3.66
N LEU A 234 3.66 17.11 -3.22
CA LEU A 234 3.98 18.34 -3.96
C LEU A 234 4.68 18.06 -5.29
N ILE A 235 5.64 17.12 -5.31
CA ILE A 235 6.35 16.70 -6.53
C ILE A 235 5.37 16.10 -7.53
N THR A 236 4.47 15.23 -7.06
CA THR A 236 3.47 14.60 -7.93
C THR A 236 2.48 15.61 -8.48
N ALA A 237 2.00 16.55 -7.66
CA ALA A 237 1.12 17.61 -8.12
C ALA A 237 1.77 18.46 -9.23
N ASP A 238 3.04 18.85 -9.07
CA ASP A 238 3.81 19.57 -10.11
C ASP A 238 4.02 18.71 -11.37
N SER A 239 4.22 17.40 -11.23
CA SER A 239 4.32 16.47 -12.36
C SER A 239 3.00 16.37 -13.13
N LEU A 240 1.88 16.23 -12.42
CA LEU A 240 0.54 16.23 -13.04
C LEU A 240 0.28 17.53 -13.81
N ASP A 241 0.63 18.69 -13.25
CA ASP A 241 0.47 19.97 -13.94
C ASP A 241 1.28 20.04 -15.23
N ARG A 242 2.50 19.49 -15.25
CA ARG A 242 3.32 19.40 -16.47
C ARG A 242 2.69 18.48 -17.51
N GLU A 243 2.17 17.31 -17.10
CA GLU A 243 1.54 16.36 -18.03
C GLU A 243 0.27 16.96 -18.66
N PHE A 244 -0.59 17.57 -17.87
CA PHE A 244 -1.75 18.27 -18.40
C PHE A 244 -1.37 19.42 -19.34
N GLY A 245 -0.24 20.08 -19.08
CA GLY A 245 0.28 21.16 -19.94
C GLY A 245 0.77 20.71 -21.32
N LYS A 246 1.01 19.41 -21.52
CA LYS A 246 1.41 18.83 -22.84
C LYS A 246 0.21 18.59 -23.77
N VAL A 247 -1.01 18.58 -23.23
CA VAL A 247 -2.19 18.12 -23.96
C VAL A 247 -2.64 19.15 -24.99
N VAL A 248 -2.75 18.70 -26.24
CA VAL A 248 -3.34 19.45 -27.38
C VAL A 248 -4.53 18.64 -27.92
N PRO A 249 -5.77 19.15 -27.77
CA PRO A 249 -6.97 18.46 -28.25
C PRO A 249 -6.89 18.08 -29.74
N GLY A 250 -7.26 16.85 -30.08
CA GLY A 250 -7.19 16.33 -31.44
C GLY A 250 -5.81 15.89 -31.91
N VAL A 251 -4.77 16.04 -31.07
CA VAL A 251 -3.38 15.72 -31.41
C VAL A 251 -2.77 14.74 -30.39
N THR A 252 -2.84 15.07 -29.11
CA THR A 252 -2.22 14.26 -28.04
C THR A 252 -3.01 12.98 -27.82
N SER A 253 -2.31 11.83 -27.86
CA SER A 253 -2.88 10.55 -27.44
C SER A 253 -2.66 10.29 -25.95
N LEU A 254 -3.45 9.39 -25.36
CA LEU A 254 -3.24 8.97 -23.96
C LEU A 254 -1.81 8.42 -23.74
N SER A 255 -1.22 7.77 -24.74
CA SER A 255 0.14 7.20 -24.66
C SER A 255 1.27 8.23 -24.73
N ASP A 256 0.99 9.48 -25.08
CA ASP A 256 1.98 10.56 -25.09
C ASP A 256 2.22 11.14 -23.68
N LEU A 257 1.39 10.76 -22.70
CA LEU A 257 1.40 11.26 -21.34
C LEU A 257 2.01 10.24 -20.38
N GLU A 258 2.70 10.73 -19.36
CA GLU A 258 3.30 9.90 -18.31
C GLU A 258 2.27 9.58 -17.20
N GLY A 259 2.41 8.39 -16.60
CA GLY A 259 1.52 7.89 -15.56
C GLY A 259 0.53 6.84 -16.05
N ASN A 260 -0.43 6.49 -15.21
CA ASN A 260 -1.58 5.68 -15.62
C ASN A 260 -2.66 6.63 -16.14
N VAL A 261 -2.78 6.74 -17.46
CA VAL A 261 -3.66 7.68 -18.13
C VAL A 261 -4.82 6.94 -18.75
N PHE A 262 -6.03 7.36 -18.43
CA PHE A 262 -7.23 6.75 -18.97
C PHE A 262 -8.37 7.74 -19.15
N ARG A 263 -9.29 7.36 -20.03
CA ARG A 263 -10.53 8.06 -20.30
C ARG A 263 -11.66 7.05 -20.41
N ARG A 264 -12.77 7.33 -19.75
CA ARG A 264 -13.99 6.52 -19.91
C ARG A 264 -15.04 7.33 -20.67
N ASN A 265 -15.61 6.75 -21.74
CA ASN A 265 -16.63 7.43 -22.52
C ASN A 265 -18.02 7.38 -21.84
N PRO A 266 -19.02 8.14 -22.32
CA PRO A 266 -20.36 8.12 -21.72
C PRO A 266 -21.07 6.75 -21.71
N ASP A 267 -20.62 5.79 -22.52
CA ASP A 267 -21.12 4.40 -22.53
C ASP A 267 -20.39 3.49 -21.55
N GLY A 268 -19.40 4.01 -20.80
CA GLY A 268 -18.59 3.24 -19.87
C GLY A 268 -17.42 2.47 -20.53
N VAL A 269 -17.17 2.62 -21.82
CA VAL A 269 -15.99 2.05 -22.47
C VAL A 269 -14.76 2.84 -22.07
N GLU A 270 -13.76 2.14 -21.58
CA GLU A 270 -12.52 2.71 -21.09
C GLU A 270 -11.40 2.59 -22.13
N PHE A 271 -10.59 3.64 -22.22
CA PHE A 271 -9.41 3.72 -23.08
C PHE A 271 -8.21 4.05 -22.21
N HIS A 272 -7.12 3.31 -22.37
CA HIS A 272 -5.89 3.46 -21.61
C HIS A 272 -4.70 3.83 -22.49
N ALA A 273 -3.70 4.45 -21.87
CA ALA A 273 -2.43 4.76 -22.51
C ALA A 273 -1.70 3.51 -23.05
N GLN A 274 -1.94 2.35 -22.44
CA GLN A 274 -1.31 1.08 -22.79
C GLN A 274 -2.05 0.31 -23.91
N ASP A 275 -3.18 0.84 -24.38
CA ASP A 275 -3.94 0.19 -25.45
C ASP A 275 -3.12 0.13 -26.73
N ARG A 276 -3.32 -0.94 -27.52
CA ARG A 276 -2.60 -1.14 -28.78
C ARG A 276 -2.84 0.00 -29.78
N GLU A 277 -4.04 0.59 -29.75
CA GLU A 277 -4.43 1.76 -30.54
C GLU A 277 -4.81 2.88 -29.57
N PRO A 278 -3.84 3.71 -29.15
CA PRO A 278 -4.09 4.74 -28.15
C PRO A 278 -5.15 5.75 -28.61
N TYR A 279 -6.02 6.09 -27.69
CA TYR A 279 -7.05 7.08 -27.94
C TYR A 279 -6.45 8.49 -28.05
N ILE A 280 -6.81 9.25 -29.11
CA ILE A 280 -6.45 10.65 -29.26
C ILE A 280 -7.51 11.50 -28.55
N LEU A 281 -7.10 12.29 -27.58
CA LEU A 281 -7.96 13.17 -26.79
C LEU A 281 -8.68 14.19 -27.66
N GLN A 282 -10.01 14.27 -27.52
CA GLN A 282 -10.88 15.14 -28.32
C GLN A 282 -11.52 16.25 -27.49
N PRO A 283 -11.88 17.41 -28.08
CA PRO A 283 -12.70 18.40 -27.39
C PRO A 283 -13.98 17.80 -26.82
N GLY A 284 -14.25 18.05 -25.55
CA GLY A 284 -15.37 17.47 -24.79
C GLY A 284 -15.02 16.24 -23.95
N ASP A 285 -13.81 15.73 -24.05
CA ASP A 285 -13.37 14.62 -23.21
C ASP A 285 -13.08 15.05 -21.76
N VAL A 286 -13.39 14.14 -20.83
CA VAL A 286 -12.85 14.11 -19.47
C VAL A 286 -11.89 12.95 -19.38
N PHE A 287 -10.70 13.17 -18.84
CA PHE A 287 -9.71 12.12 -18.65
C PHE A 287 -8.96 12.30 -17.34
N THR A 288 -8.36 11.22 -16.86
CA THR A 288 -7.65 11.12 -15.59
C THR A 288 -6.20 10.75 -15.84
N ILE A 289 -5.30 11.34 -15.09
CA ILE A 289 -3.90 10.89 -14.95
C ILE A 289 -3.68 10.51 -13.49
N LEU A 290 -3.25 9.26 -13.25
CA LEU A 290 -2.74 8.82 -11.96
C LEU A 290 -1.23 8.78 -12.01
N HIS A 291 -0.60 9.33 -11.00
CA HIS A 291 0.85 9.46 -10.95
C HIS A 291 1.34 9.37 -9.51
N GLY A 292 2.56 8.86 -9.33
CA GLY A 292 3.20 8.77 -8.03
C GLY A 292 4.65 9.23 -8.10
N ALA A 293 5.14 9.84 -7.04
CA ALA A 293 6.54 10.12 -6.82
C ALA A 293 6.99 9.40 -5.56
N GLY A 294 8.23 8.96 -5.53
CA GLY A 294 8.73 8.24 -4.37
C GLY A 294 10.22 7.95 -4.44
N ASN A 295 10.72 7.48 -3.32
CA ASN A 295 12.04 6.89 -3.19
C ASN A 295 11.93 5.52 -2.51
N ARG A 296 13.05 4.92 -2.09
CA ARG A 296 13.00 3.62 -1.39
C ARG A 296 12.45 3.70 0.04
N ILE A 297 12.24 4.90 0.60
CA ILE A 297 11.70 5.09 1.96
C ILE A 297 10.19 5.24 1.94
N PHE A 298 9.66 6.04 1.00
CA PHE A 298 8.23 6.35 0.93
C PHE A 298 7.80 6.69 -0.51
N SER A 299 6.48 6.66 -0.76
CA SER A 299 5.90 7.07 -2.04
C SER A 299 4.54 7.76 -1.84
N SER A 300 4.13 8.55 -2.84
CA SER A 300 2.78 9.06 -3.00
C SER A 300 2.06 8.34 -4.13
N ASP A 301 0.74 8.45 -4.13
CA ASP A 301 -0.15 7.98 -5.20
C ASP A 301 -1.29 8.97 -5.31
N LEU A 302 -1.27 9.76 -6.39
CA LEU A 302 -2.21 10.88 -6.60
C LEU A 302 -2.78 10.87 -8.00
N GLY A 303 -3.94 11.50 -8.18
CA GLY A 303 -4.57 11.67 -9.47
C GLY A 303 -4.98 13.10 -9.76
N GLY A 304 -5.13 13.39 -11.03
CA GLY A 304 -5.69 14.64 -11.51
C GLY A 304 -6.66 14.40 -12.66
N ASN A 305 -7.60 15.32 -12.82
CA ASN A 305 -8.63 15.26 -13.86
C ASN A 305 -8.63 16.51 -14.71
N ALA A 306 -8.87 16.35 -16.01
CA ALA A 306 -9.01 17.48 -16.94
C ALA A 306 -10.21 17.30 -17.86
N TYR A 307 -10.76 18.43 -18.29
CA TYR A 307 -11.78 18.55 -19.31
C TYR A 307 -11.25 19.34 -20.51
N LEU A 308 -11.40 18.80 -21.70
CA LEU A 308 -11.01 19.46 -22.95
C LEU A 308 -12.17 20.32 -23.46
N LEU A 309 -11.98 21.63 -23.46
CA LEU A 309 -13.01 22.59 -23.91
C LEU A 309 -13.38 22.37 -25.37
N ARG A 310 -14.69 22.39 -25.65
CA ARG A 310 -15.21 22.44 -27.03
C ARG A 310 -15.01 23.82 -27.63
N GLU A 311 -15.13 23.91 -28.94
CA GLU A 311 -15.08 25.20 -29.64
C GLU A 311 -16.14 26.19 -29.08
N GLY A 312 -15.67 27.36 -28.67
CA GLY A 312 -16.51 28.41 -28.08
C GLY A 312 -16.74 28.31 -26.57
N GLU A 313 -16.37 27.22 -25.93
CA GLU A 313 -16.43 27.11 -24.46
C GLU A 313 -15.30 27.89 -23.80
N THR A 314 -15.63 28.61 -22.73
CA THR A 314 -14.68 29.35 -21.89
C THR A 314 -14.58 28.77 -20.46
N GLU A 315 -15.57 27.95 -20.09
CA GLU A 315 -15.70 27.25 -18.80
C GLU A 315 -16.27 25.86 -19.04
N ALA A 316 -16.15 24.97 -18.05
CA ALA A 316 -16.75 23.66 -18.11
C ALA A 316 -18.28 23.75 -18.20
N PRO A 317 -18.95 22.91 -18.99
CA PRO A 317 -20.40 22.87 -19.06
C PRO A 317 -21.01 22.37 -17.72
N PRO A 318 -22.32 22.65 -17.48
CA PRO A 318 -22.96 22.38 -16.20
C PRO A 318 -22.80 20.94 -15.69
N GLU A 319 -22.88 19.95 -16.59
CA GLU A 319 -22.71 18.54 -16.24
C GLU A 319 -21.31 18.23 -15.69
N ILE A 320 -20.26 18.84 -16.24
CA ILE A 320 -18.88 18.70 -15.76
C ILE A 320 -18.71 19.41 -14.40
N GLN A 321 -19.30 20.60 -14.25
CA GLN A 321 -19.28 21.31 -12.95
C GLN A 321 -20.03 20.52 -11.87
N ASN A 322 -21.12 19.83 -12.22
CA ASN A 322 -21.92 19.06 -11.28
C ASN A 322 -21.18 17.78 -10.81
N VAL A 323 -20.54 17.03 -11.71
CA VAL A 323 -19.78 15.84 -11.32
C VAL A 323 -18.58 16.23 -10.44
N TRP A 324 -17.92 17.36 -10.73
CA TRP A 324 -16.85 17.89 -9.90
C TRP A 324 -17.35 18.27 -8.50
N ARG A 325 -18.53 18.90 -8.41
CA ARG A 325 -19.14 19.20 -7.11
C ARG A 325 -19.43 17.94 -6.31
N ALA A 326 -20.01 16.90 -6.92
CA ALA A 326 -20.28 15.64 -6.27
C ALA A 326 -18.98 15.00 -5.74
N ALA A 327 -17.89 15.08 -6.48
CA ALA A 327 -16.59 14.58 -6.05
C ALA A 327 -16.03 15.38 -4.85
N LEU A 328 -16.14 16.71 -4.85
CA LEU A 328 -15.72 17.54 -3.71
C LEU A 328 -16.56 17.25 -2.46
N GLU A 329 -17.86 17.06 -2.60
CA GLU A 329 -18.75 16.68 -1.49
C GLU A 329 -18.38 15.30 -0.94
N THR A 330 -18.08 14.33 -1.80
CA THR A 330 -17.58 13.00 -1.40
C THR A 330 -16.26 13.13 -0.62
N ARG A 331 -15.30 13.94 -1.10
CA ARG A 331 -14.05 14.22 -0.38
C ARG A 331 -14.33 14.78 1.02
N GLN A 332 -15.26 15.71 1.18
CA GLN A 332 -15.62 16.25 2.48
C GLN A 332 -16.23 15.19 3.41
N ILE A 333 -17.03 14.27 2.85
CA ILE A 333 -17.57 13.13 3.63
C ILE A 333 -16.42 12.24 4.13
N LEU A 334 -15.44 11.92 3.30
CA LEU A 334 -14.26 11.14 3.70
C LEU A 334 -13.47 11.85 4.82
N LEU A 335 -13.10 13.11 4.59
CA LEU A 335 -12.33 13.91 5.55
C LEU A 335 -13.02 14.06 6.91
N ALA A 336 -14.35 14.18 6.92
CA ALA A 336 -15.12 14.40 8.14
C ALA A 336 -15.41 13.11 8.93
N ASN A 337 -15.29 11.93 8.35
CA ASN A 337 -15.79 10.70 8.96
C ASN A 337 -14.74 9.60 9.17
N ILE A 338 -13.55 9.71 8.56
CA ILE A 338 -12.42 8.81 8.84
C ILE A 338 -11.72 9.29 10.11
N VAL A 339 -11.51 8.38 11.06
CA VAL A 339 -10.84 8.67 12.33
C VAL A 339 -9.94 7.51 12.74
N ALA A 340 -8.86 7.79 13.46
CA ALA A 340 -8.03 6.76 14.08
C ALA A 340 -8.81 5.96 15.13
N GLY A 341 -8.41 4.72 15.35
CA GLY A 341 -9.01 3.82 16.36
C GLY A 341 -10.29 3.11 15.93
N ARG A 342 -10.83 3.41 14.73
CA ARG A 342 -11.94 2.66 14.13
C ARG A 342 -11.40 1.66 13.12
N THR A 343 -12.07 0.50 12.94
CA THR A 343 -11.67 -0.43 11.89
C THR A 343 -12.04 0.11 10.50
N ALA A 344 -11.34 -0.38 9.47
CA ALA A 344 -11.62 0.01 8.09
C ALA A 344 -13.06 -0.38 7.67
N GLY A 345 -13.53 -1.56 8.07
CA GLY A 345 -14.90 -2.00 7.79
C GLY A 345 -15.98 -1.14 8.45
N GLN A 346 -15.83 -0.83 9.75
CA GLN A 346 -16.75 0.08 10.46
C GLN A 346 -16.76 1.48 9.81
N THR A 347 -15.60 1.91 9.32
CA THR A 347 -15.47 3.20 8.65
C THR A 347 -16.18 3.17 7.30
N LEU A 348 -16.03 2.10 6.51
CA LEU A 348 -16.75 1.92 5.25
C LEU A 348 -18.27 1.95 5.45
N ASP A 349 -18.79 1.20 6.43
CA ASP A 349 -20.22 1.17 6.72
C ASP A 349 -20.77 2.56 7.08
N LEU A 350 -20.01 3.35 7.83
CA LEU A 350 -20.36 4.74 8.13
C LEU A 350 -20.33 5.62 6.89
N LEU A 351 -19.30 5.50 6.04
CA LEU A 351 -19.16 6.30 4.83
C LEU A 351 -20.31 6.01 3.85
N ILE A 352 -20.71 4.75 3.68
CA ILE A 352 -21.86 4.36 2.86
C ILE A 352 -23.11 5.10 3.35
N GLN A 353 -23.41 5.06 4.64
CA GLN A 353 -24.56 5.77 5.22
C GLN A 353 -24.51 7.29 4.97
N LYS A 354 -23.31 7.90 5.03
CA LYS A 354 -23.12 9.34 4.80
C LYS A 354 -23.28 9.73 3.34
N ILE A 355 -22.78 8.90 2.42
CA ILE A 355 -22.93 9.06 0.97
C ILE A 355 -24.40 9.01 0.58
N GLU A 356 -25.13 7.98 1.07
CA GLU A 356 -26.56 7.82 0.79
C GLU A 356 -27.39 8.95 1.41
N ALA A 357 -27.07 9.38 2.64
CA ALA A 357 -27.72 10.51 3.29
C ALA A 357 -27.49 11.86 2.58
N ALA A 358 -26.39 11.99 1.82
CA ALA A 358 -26.11 13.14 0.98
C ALA A 358 -26.86 13.12 -0.36
N GLY A 359 -27.62 12.05 -0.64
CA GLY A 359 -28.44 11.90 -1.85
C GLY A 359 -27.71 11.22 -3.02
N TYR A 360 -26.59 10.58 -2.76
CA TYR A 360 -25.87 9.75 -3.72
C TYR A 360 -26.26 8.27 -3.60
N HIS A 361 -26.03 7.51 -4.64
CA HIS A 361 -26.14 6.06 -4.61
C HIS A 361 -24.75 5.46 -4.40
N TYR A 362 -24.55 4.72 -3.30
CA TYR A 362 -23.31 3.99 -3.11
C TYR A 362 -23.27 2.77 -4.04
N ASN A 363 -22.20 2.63 -4.82
CA ASN A 363 -22.00 1.52 -5.73
C ASN A 363 -20.76 0.71 -5.27
N PRO A 364 -20.92 -0.59 -4.92
CA PRO A 364 -19.81 -1.41 -4.42
C PRO A 364 -18.79 -1.81 -5.51
N VAL A 365 -19.04 -1.48 -6.76
CA VAL A 365 -18.15 -1.77 -7.90
C VAL A 365 -17.89 -0.51 -8.71
N ASP A 366 -16.67 -0.34 -9.26
CA ASP A 366 -16.35 0.76 -10.17
C ASP A 366 -16.88 0.50 -11.58
N GLN A 367 -18.19 0.36 -11.68
CA GLN A 367 -18.89 0.21 -12.95
C GLN A 367 -20.27 0.86 -12.82
N TYR A 368 -20.68 1.67 -13.78
CA TYR A 368 -22.00 2.29 -13.77
C TYR A 368 -23.12 1.25 -13.68
N ASP A 369 -23.93 1.32 -12.63
CA ASP A 369 -25.12 0.49 -12.48
C ASP A 369 -26.31 1.14 -13.22
N SER A 370 -26.61 0.62 -14.42
CA SER A 370 -27.75 1.08 -15.22
C SER A 370 -29.11 0.66 -14.68
N THR A 371 -29.16 -0.15 -13.64
CA THR A 371 -30.41 -0.60 -12.98
C THR A 371 -30.79 0.26 -11.77
N ALA A 372 -29.82 1.06 -11.28
CA ALA A 372 -30.08 2.04 -10.22
C ALA A 372 -30.93 3.23 -10.74
N ASP A 373 -31.40 4.06 -9.83
CA ASP A 373 -32.15 5.26 -10.16
C ASP A 373 -31.34 6.16 -11.11
N PRO A 374 -31.81 6.42 -12.35
CA PRO A 374 -31.07 7.15 -13.36
C PRO A 374 -30.85 8.65 -13.01
N ASP A 375 -31.49 9.16 -11.97
CA ASP A 375 -31.32 10.54 -11.50
C ASP A 375 -30.27 10.65 -10.37
N LEU A 376 -29.78 9.52 -9.83
CA LEU A 376 -28.80 9.50 -8.75
C LEU A 376 -27.37 9.34 -9.27
N THR A 377 -26.50 10.24 -8.82
CA THR A 377 -25.04 10.09 -8.99
C THR A 377 -24.56 8.93 -8.13
N GLN A 378 -23.75 8.03 -8.73
CA GLN A 378 -23.20 6.86 -8.07
C GLN A 378 -21.77 7.15 -7.59
N VAL A 379 -21.45 6.65 -6.40
CA VAL A 379 -20.14 6.80 -5.76
C VAL A 379 -19.58 5.44 -5.40
N HIS A 380 -18.40 5.13 -5.90
CA HIS A 380 -17.59 3.99 -5.48
C HIS A 380 -16.43 4.46 -4.62
N LEU A 381 -16.03 3.64 -3.63
CA LEU A 381 -14.89 3.92 -2.75
C LEU A 381 -13.88 2.79 -2.79
N ASP A 382 -12.60 3.13 -2.92
CA ASP A 382 -11.47 2.23 -2.72
C ASP A 382 -10.33 2.97 -2.01
N VAL A 383 -10.55 3.31 -0.74
CA VAL A 383 -9.57 4.03 0.08
C VAL A 383 -8.58 3.02 0.68
N HIS A 384 -7.33 3.10 0.26
CA HIS A 384 -6.31 2.13 0.67
C HIS A 384 -5.05 2.82 1.22
N ALA A 385 -4.25 2.06 1.99
CA ALA A 385 -2.98 2.55 2.50
C ALA A 385 -2.00 2.86 1.36
N VAL A 386 -1.20 3.88 1.55
CA VAL A 386 -0.11 4.26 0.65
C VAL A 386 1.19 4.45 1.45
N GLY A 387 2.32 4.23 0.80
CA GLY A 387 3.62 4.37 1.42
C GLY A 387 4.59 3.28 1.02
N ARG A 388 5.26 2.69 2.00
CA ARG A 388 6.25 1.63 1.81
C ARG A 388 5.62 0.22 1.97
N SER A 389 6.33 -0.81 1.52
CA SER A 389 6.05 -2.24 1.69
C SER A 389 4.92 -2.83 0.85
N GLY A 390 4.22 -2.04 0.03
CA GLY A 390 3.11 -2.56 -0.78
C GLY A 390 1.89 -3.02 0.01
N LEU A 391 1.84 -2.74 1.32
CA LEU A 391 0.66 -3.01 2.13
C LEU A 391 -0.42 -1.97 1.79
N VAL A 392 -1.60 -2.43 1.37
CA VAL A 392 -2.76 -1.58 1.07
C VAL A 392 -3.74 -1.48 2.24
N ALA A 393 -3.53 -2.24 3.30
CA ALA A 393 -4.35 -2.28 4.50
C ALA A 393 -3.84 -1.32 5.60
N PRO A 394 -4.73 -0.82 6.49
CA PRO A 394 -6.18 -1.01 6.48
C PRO A 394 -6.83 -0.45 5.20
N ARG A 395 -7.84 -1.14 4.63
CA ARG A 395 -8.48 -0.75 3.38
C ARG A 395 -9.97 -0.49 3.59
N ILE A 396 -10.40 0.74 3.36
CA ILE A 396 -11.80 1.19 3.45
C ILE A 396 -12.43 1.00 2.08
N SER A 397 -12.79 -0.22 1.75
CA SER A 397 -13.22 -0.61 0.41
C SER A 397 -14.11 -1.85 0.46
N PRO A 398 -15.09 -1.98 -0.45
CA PRO A 398 -15.83 -3.23 -0.65
C PRO A 398 -14.93 -4.34 -1.22
N LEU A 399 -13.79 -3.99 -1.82
CA LEU A 399 -12.80 -4.91 -2.40
C LEU A 399 -11.85 -5.49 -1.35
N GLY A 400 -11.77 -4.88 -0.16
CA GLY A 400 -10.93 -5.35 0.94
C GLY A 400 -11.36 -6.72 1.45
N SER A 401 -10.38 -7.59 1.71
CA SER A 401 -10.60 -8.87 2.41
C SER A 401 -11.07 -8.63 3.86
N ASP A 402 -11.61 -9.67 4.49
CA ASP A 402 -12.13 -9.53 5.87
C ASP A 402 -11.07 -9.03 6.84
N TRP A 403 -9.83 -9.52 6.77
CA TRP A 403 -8.74 -9.08 7.64
C TRP A 403 -8.34 -7.62 7.40
N GLU A 404 -8.33 -7.14 6.14
CA GLU A 404 -8.05 -5.73 5.83
C GLU A 404 -9.11 -4.79 6.41
N ARG A 405 -10.37 -5.24 6.40
CA ARG A 405 -11.51 -4.53 6.97
C ARG A 405 -11.53 -4.55 8.51
N GLU A 406 -10.96 -5.60 9.12
CA GLU A 406 -10.84 -5.73 10.58
C GLU A 406 -9.69 -4.90 11.15
N MET A 407 -8.71 -4.52 10.35
CA MET A 407 -7.60 -3.69 10.81
C MET A 407 -8.07 -2.33 11.30
N THR A 408 -7.55 -1.93 12.45
CA THR A 408 -7.77 -0.61 13.04
C THR A 408 -6.90 0.43 12.33
N ILE A 409 -7.48 1.57 12.01
CA ILE A 409 -6.76 2.70 11.39
C ILE A 409 -5.88 3.36 12.45
N PRO A 410 -4.53 3.35 12.31
CA PRO A 410 -3.66 3.98 13.28
C PRO A 410 -3.59 5.52 13.10
N VAL A 411 -3.13 6.21 14.13
CA VAL A 411 -2.73 7.61 14.03
C VAL A 411 -1.51 7.72 13.10
N LEU A 412 -1.40 8.80 12.35
CA LEU A 412 -0.41 9.06 11.30
C LEU A 412 -0.55 8.13 10.09
N HIS A 413 -1.61 7.31 10.00
CA HIS A 413 -1.81 6.48 8.83
C HIS A 413 -1.98 7.32 7.56
N THR A 414 -1.43 6.82 6.45
CA THR A 414 -1.47 7.48 5.14
C THR A 414 -2.36 6.70 4.19
N PHE A 415 -3.32 7.39 3.59
CA PHE A 415 -4.23 6.85 2.60
C PHE A 415 -4.07 7.52 1.25
N THR A 416 -4.32 6.78 0.16
CA THR A 416 -4.88 7.32 -1.06
C THR A 416 -6.39 7.25 -0.94
N PHE A 417 -7.06 8.40 -1.01
CA PHE A 417 -8.50 8.48 -1.15
C PHE A 417 -8.86 8.24 -2.61
N GLU A 418 -9.02 6.98 -2.94
CA GLU A 418 -9.49 6.57 -4.26
C GLU A 418 -11.00 6.47 -4.24
N TYR A 419 -11.67 7.29 -5.04
CA TYR A 419 -13.11 7.27 -5.17
C TYR A 419 -13.53 7.69 -6.58
N MET A 420 -14.57 7.03 -7.07
CA MET A 420 -15.05 7.17 -8.42
C MET A 420 -16.49 7.67 -8.42
N ILE A 421 -16.77 8.60 -9.31
CA ILE A 421 -18.09 9.19 -9.47
C ILE A 421 -18.62 8.86 -10.87
N HIS A 422 -19.77 8.21 -10.92
CA HIS A 422 -20.54 8.01 -12.16
C HIS A 422 -21.79 8.87 -12.09
N MET A 423 -21.81 9.97 -12.82
CA MET A 423 -22.95 10.88 -12.83
C MET A 423 -23.77 10.69 -14.11
N PRO A 424 -25.03 10.22 -14.01
CA PRO A 424 -25.91 10.11 -15.17
C PRO A 424 -26.14 11.47 -15.82
N VAL A 425 -26.24 11.47 -17.16
CA VAL A 425 -26.59 12.66 -17.94
C VAL A 425 -27.78 12.30 -18.85
N PRO A 426 -29.02 12.36 -18.33
CA PRO A 426 -30.22 11.93 -19.05
C PRO A 426 -30.38 12.57 -20.43
N ALA A 427 -29.91 13.80 -20.60
CA ALA A 427 -29.94 14.51 -21.89
C ALA A 427 -29.10 13.84 -22.99
N TRP A 428 -28.12 13.00 -22.63
CA TRP A 428 -27.28 12.24 -23.58
C TRP A 428 -27.90 10.89 -23.99
N GLY A 429 -28.96 10.48 -23.30
CA GLY A 429 -29.68 9.23 -23.54
C GLY A 429 -29.54 8.23 -22.37
N PRO A 430 -30.32 7.14 -22.42
CA PRO A 430 -30.32 6.13 -21.36
C PRO A 430 -28.95 5.52 -21.13
N GLY A 431 -28.52 5.39 -19.86
CA GLY A 431 -27.25 4.79 -19.46
C GLY A 431 -26.02 5.66 -19.69
N LYS A 432 -26.17 6.84 -20.32
CA LYS A 432 -25.05 7.76 -20.54
C LYS A 432 -24.69 8.49 -19.25
N HIS A 433 -23.42 8.51 -18.93
CA HIS A 433 -22.92 9.09 -17.70
C HIS A 433 -21.53 9.73 -17.88
N ILE A 434 -21.17 10.60 -16.96
CA ILE A 434 -19.80 11.11 -16.81
C ILE A 434 -19.10 10.31 -15.73
N TYR A 435 -17.89 9.92 -16.00
CA TYR A 435 -16.99 9.27 -15.05
C TYR A 435 -15.85 10.22 -14.68
N ILE A 436 -15.51 10.24 -13.40
CA ILE A 436 -14.34 10.93 -12.87
C ILE A 436 -13.78 10.13 -11.70
N ALA A 437 -12.46 9.94 -11.68
CA ALA A 437 -11.76 9.27 -10.60
C ALA A 437 -10.88 10.26 -9.82
N PHE A 438 -10.86 10.10 -8.51
CA PHE A 438 -10.03 10.89 -7.61
C PHE A 438 -9.05 10.01 -6.87
N HIS A 439 -7.81 10.49 -6.75
CA HIS A 439 -6.77 9.93 -5.91
C HIS A 439 -6.15 11.08 -5.11
N ASP A 440 -6.66 11.29 -3.91
CA ASP A 440 -6.17 12.33 -3.00
C ASP A 440 -5.36 11.70 -1.87
N GLY A 441 -4.16 12.17 -1.60
CA GLY A 441 -3.38 11.70 -0.45
C GLY A 441 -3.91 12.29 0.86
N ALA A 442 -4.03 11.45 1.88
CA ALA A 442 -4.56 11.85 3.16
C ALA A 442 -3.73 11.28 4.33
N VAL A 443 -3.70 11.99 5.44
CA VAL A 443 -3.06 11.58 6.69
C VAL A 443 -4.09 11.62 7.81
N VAL A 444 -4.24 10.51 8.52
CA VAL A 444 -5.10 10.42 9.71
C VAL A 444 -4.33 10.92 10.92
N THR A 445 -4.82 11.96 11.57
CA THR A 445 -4.23 12.53 12.79
C THR A 445 -5.14 12.25 13.99
N GLU A 446 -4.72 12.61 15.18
CA GLU A 446 -5.57 12.56 16.40
C GLU A 446 -6.81 13.46 16.28
N ASP A 447 -6.70 14.58 15.58
CA ASP A 447 -7.77 15.58 15.43
C ASP A 447 -8.66 15.34 14.19
N GLY A 448 -8.38 14.33 13.37
CA GLY A 448 -9.09 14.01 12.13
C GLY A 448 -8.16 13.82 10.95
N VAL A 449 -8.66 13.98 9.73
CA VAL A 449 -7.90 13.76 8.50
C VAL A 449 -7.47 15.07 7.87
N ILE A 450 -6.22 15.13 7.43
CA ILE A 450 -5.67 16.25 6.67
C ILE A 450 -5.17 15.78 5.29
N ILE A 451 -5.24 16.67 4.29
CA ILE A 451 -4.50 16.52 3.04
C ILE A 451 -3.18 17.26 3.22
N PRO A 452 -2.01 16.60 3.15
CA PRO A 452 -0.73 17.20 3.55
C PRO A 452 -0.12 18.14 2.50
N TYR A 453 -0.81 18.36 1.38
CA TYR A 453 -0.44 19.28 0.31
C TYR A 453 -1.71 19.94 -0.25
N PRO A 454 -1.63 21.08 -1.00
CA PRO A 454 -2.82 21.70 -1.57
C PRO A 454 -3.52 20.78 -2.58
N PRO A 455 -4.77 20.37 -2.33
CA PRO A 455 -5.53 19.56 -3.29
C PRO A 455 -5.95 20.40 -4.48
N ASP A 456 -6.31 19.74 -5.59
CA ASP A 456 -6.83 20.42 -6.78
C ASP A 456 -8.03 21.30 -6.46
N PRO A 457 -7.98 22.60 -6.78
CA PRO A 457 -9.07 23.54 -6.50
C PRO A 457 -10.26 23.36 -7.46
N GLY A 458 -10.05 22.76 -8.62
CA GLY A 458 -11.04 22.58 -9.68
C GLY A 458 -10.56 21.63 -10.77
N ILE A 459 -11.49 21.18 -11.63
CA ILE A 459 -11.13 20.44 -12.83
C ILE A 459 -10.28 21.33 -13.75
N ARG A 460 -9.18 20.79 -14.26
CA ARG A 460 -8.32 21.50 -15.22
C ARG A 460 -9.05 21.66 -16.55
N LEU A 461 -9.03 22.88 -17.11
CA LEU A 461 -9.62 23.19 -18.41
C LEU A 461 -8.52 23.34 -19.45
N ILE A 462 -8.56 22.51 -20.51
CA ILE A 462 -7.56 22.48 -21.56
C ILE A 462 -8.20 22.94 -22.88
N ARG A 463 -7.48 23.78 -23.67
CA ARG A 463 -7.92 24.34 -24.95
C ARG A 463 -7.05 23.89 -26.10
#